data_ac4fbdbb849cd4383ed61deb02a852b1
#
_entry.id   ac4fbdbb849cd4383ed61deb02a852b1
#
_cell.length_a   1.000
_cell.length_b   1.000
_cell.length_c   1.000
_cell.angle_alpha   90.00
_cell.angle_beta   90.00
_cell.angle_gamma   90.00
#
_symmetry.space_group_name_H-M   'P 1'
#
loop_
_entity.id
_entity.type
_entity.pdbx_description
1 polymer ?
#
loop_
_entity_poly.entity_id
_entity_poly.type
_entity_poly.pdbx_seq_one_letter_code
_entity_poly.pdbx_strand_id
1 'polypeptide(L)'
;MKKKKDGTNPPQTQDLVTFRSKEERKSKKLPKYSFETIDQENKIKLLHEFKPYGGHYVLSIHLLNESLAPISEVKIKLSYSNFLTLTRSYPPTIYFPEPIEDGEISKLILEFDKLNERSKKQINLHFTPVSLGNKGEIRTIITYVNNKDFVRVLNSDPVNIMLDKITIYPKIIPSSYVREFSQIPGMKRAIKSIGIGTQGINDPDLYFNLLEQVFLKNSLQLITKDPEKKILWYFGSDLESRDDVLIIGQVASNKVEMLGISKNHYVLISFLTSLSNEFKEFILIREIVNNLDDIHDLECKYCGAILPYFTKKGEEIQCSKCKYEQIIW
;
A
#
# COMPACT_ATOMS: atom_id res chain seq x y z
N MET A 1 -10.75 51.04 33.80
CA MET A 1 -10.76 50.05 32.71
C MET A 1 -10.04 48.80 33.17
N LYS A 2 -10.78 47.74 33.48
CA LYS A 2 -10.22 46.45 33.92
C LYS A 2 -10.03 45.56 32.70
N LYS A 3 -8.80 45.14 32.42
CA LYS A 3 -8.48 44.12 31.38
C LYS A 3 -8.85 42.74 31.91
N LYS A 4 -9.77 42.06 31.25
CA LYS A 4 -10.03 40.62 31.41
C LYS A 4 -8.85 39.83 30.79
N LYS A 5 -8.29 38.91 31.57
CA LYS A 5 -7.40 37.86 31.08
C LYS A 5 -8.27 36.71 30.67
N ASP A 6 -8.25 36.36 29.39
CA ASP A 6 -8.81 35.11 28.89
C ASP A 6 -7.84 33.96 29.21
N GLY A 7 -8.28 33.12 30.12
CA GLY A 7 -7.58 31.86 30.42
C GLY A 7 -8.02 30.77 29.44
N THR A 8 -7.16 30.44 28.50
CA THR A 8 -7.31 29.23 27.71
C THR A 8 -6.90 28.03 28.56
N ASN A 9 -7.89 27.21 28.94
CA ASN A 9 -7.65 25.92 29.56
C ASN A 9 -6.95 24.99 28.54
N PRO A 10 -5.92 24.21 28.95
CA PRO A 10 -5.35 23.16 28.10
C PRO A 10 -6.39 22.06 27.89
N PRO A 11 -6.33 21.33 26.73
CA PRO A 11 -7.27 20.26 26.46
C PRO A 11 -7.17 19.17 27.53
N GLN A 12 -8.31 18.82 28.09
CA GLN A 12 -8.43 17.70 29.04
C GLN A 12 -8.06 16.39 28.33
N THR A 13 -7.04 15.73 28.81
CA THR A 13 -6.74 14.33 28.49
C THR A 13 -7.96 13.48 28.85
N GLN A 14 -8.52 12.81 27.88
CA GLN A 14 -9.63 11.88 28.08
C GLN A 14 -9.22 10.80 29.09
N ASP A 15 -10.01 10.64 30.13
CA ASP A 15 -9.79 9.67 31.19
C ASP A 15 -9.75 8.24 30.63
N LEU A 16 -8.59 7.60 30.77
CA LEU A 16 -8.41 6.18 30.49
C LEU A 16 -9.21 5.37 31.51
N VAL A 17 -10.21 4.64 31.04
CA VAL A 17 -10.99 3.71 31.89
C VAL A 17 -10.13 2.50 32.22
N THR A 18 -9.66 2.42 33.46
CA THR A 18 -8.93 1.26 33.99
C THR A 18 -9.91 0.29 34.67
N PHE A 19 -10.03 -0.92 34.14
CA PHE A 19 -10.77 -1.98 34.83
C PHE A 19 -9.86 -2.63 35.88
N ARG A 20 -10.19 -2.50 37.17
CA ARG A 20 -9.55 -3.21 38.28
C ARG A 20 -10.50 -4.27 38.84
N SER A 21 -10.03 -5.50 39.02
CA SER A 21 -10.79 -6.50 39.76
C SER A 21 -10.93 -6.09 41.23
N LYS A 22 -12.03 -6.47 41.86
CA LYS A 22 -12.33 -6.11 43.27
C LYS A 22 -11.31 -6.66 44.30
N GLU A 23 -10.49 -7.62 43.93
CA GLU A 23 -9.51 -8.27 44.82
C GLU A 23 -8.20 -7.51 45.00
N GLU A 24 -7.85 -6.59 44.07
CA GLU A 24 -6.59 -5.83 44.13
C GLU A 24 -6.63 -4.61 45.08
N ARG A 25 -7.73 -4.38 45.81
CA ARG A 25 -7.84 -3.23 46.74
C ARG A 25 -7.02 -3.36 48.03
N LYS A 26 -6.30 -4.44 48.26
CA LYS A 26 -5.36 -4.50 49.37
C LYS A 26 -4.10 -3.73 48.98
N SER A 27 -4.00 -2.52 49.47
CA SER A 27 -2.93 -1.55 49.29
C SER A 27 -1.56 -2.18 49.52
N LYS A 28 -0.91 -2.65 48.47
CA LYS A 28 0.57 -2.73 48.48
C LYS A 28 1.05 -1.28 48.47
N LYS A 29 1.67 -0.85 49.58
CA LYS A 29 2.39 0.43 49.63
C LYS A 29 3.39 0.42 48.49
N LEU A 30 3.14 1.21 47.46
CA LEU A 30 4.08 1.41 46.36
C LEU A 30 5.42 1.86 46.92
N PRO A 31 6.54 1.25 46.54
CA PRO A 31 7.86 1.75 46.91
C PRO A 31 8.00 3.18 46.42
N LYS A 32 8.45 4.07 47.31
CA LYS A 32 8.47 5.52 47.13
C LYS A 32 9.35 6.03 45.98
N TYR A 33 10.14 5.15 45.36
CA TYR A 33 11.08 5.46 44.31
C TYR A 33 11.19 4.29 43.32
N SER A 34 10.30 4.15 42.40
CA SER A 34 10.57 3.37 41.20
C SER A 34 10.36 4.28 40.00
N PHE A 35 11.45 4.79 39.49
CA PHE A 35 11.50 5.50 38.20
C PHE A 35 10.94 4.64 37.04
N GLU A 36 10.81 3.35 37.26
CA GLU A 36 10.30 2.38 36.29
C GLU A 36 8.77 2.43 36.08
N THR A 37 8.04 3.02 37.01
CA THR A 37 6.56 2.82 37.04
C THR A 37 5.76 4.00 36.55
N ILE A 38 6.35 5.17 36.42
CA ILE A 38 5.56 6.39 36.12
C ILE A 38 5.44 6.64 34.61
N ASP A 39 6.27 5.99 33.78
CA ASP A 39 6.51 6.55 32.46
C ASP A 39 6.46 5.53 31.29
N GLN A 40 6.09 4.28 31.55
CA GLN A 40 6.04 3.28 30.46
C GLN A 40 4.99 3.64 29.42
N GLU A 41 3.84 4.13 29.86
CA GLU A 41 2.70 4.43 28.99
C GLU A 41 3.03 5.57 28.02
N ASN A 42 3.73 6.60 28.48
CA ASN A 42 4.16 7.74 27.66
C ASN A 42 5.35 7.40 26.74
N LYS A 43 6.02 6.27 26.98
CA LYS A 43 7.19 5.82 26.21
C LYS A 43 6.85 4.76 25.15
N ILE A 44 5.61 4.30 25.11
CA ILE A 44 5.13 3.47 24.01
C ILE A 44 4.49 4.39 22.97
N LYS A 45 5.10 4.47 21.80
CA LYS A 45 4.69 5.38 20.73
C LYS A 45 4.28 4.60 19.48
N LEU A 46 3.21 5.05 18.89
CA LEU A 46 2.72 4.58 17.60
C LEU A 46 2.91 5.70 16.58
N LEU A 47 3.71 5.44 15.57
CA LEU A 47 3.85 6.31 14.41
C LEU A 47 3.41 5.54 13.17
N HIS A 48 2.71 6.19 12.27
CA HIS A 48 2.37 5.60 11.00
C HIS A 48 2.57 6.59 9.87
N GLU A 49 2.91 6.06 8.72
CA GLU A 49 3.09 6.81 7.49
C GLU A 49 2.40 6.05 6.37
N PHE A 50 1.53 6.72 5.63
CA PHE A 50 0.90 6.18 4.43
C PHE A 50 1.43 6.91 3.22
N LYS A 51 2.04 6.17 2.30
CA LYS A 51 2.69 6.77 1.12
C LYS A 51 2.56 5.88 -0.11
N PRO A 52 2.59 6.50 -1.30
CA PRO A 52 2.71 5.75 -2.54
C PRO A 52 4.11 5.13 -2.67
N TYR A 53 4.16 3.90 -3.18
CA TYR A 53 5.40 3.16 -3.41
C TYR A 53 5.28 2.25 -4.64
N GLY A 54 6.01 2.53 -5.71
CA GLY A 54 5.86 1.79 -6.97
C GLY A 54 4.44 1.89 -7.52
N GLY A 55 3.77 0.77 -7.71
CA GLY A 55 2.37 0.72 -8.14
C GLY A 55 1.35 0.52 -7.00
N HIS A 56 1.72 0.75 -5.73
CA HIS A 56 0.92 0.48 -4.55
C HIS A 56 0.97 1.62 -3.55
N TYR A 57 0.14 1.53 -2.51
CA TYR A 57 0.28 2.32 -1.29
C TYR A 57 0.92 1.47 -0.19
N VAL A 58 1.77 2.07 0.62
CA VAL A 58 2.39 1.44 1.79
C VAL A 58 1.98 2.17 3.05
N LEU A 59 1.35 1.45 3.96
CA LEU A 59 1.19 1.89 5.34
C LEU A 59 2.35 1.32 6.15
N SER A 60 3.24 2.19 6.60
CA SER A 60 4.33 1.86 7.52
C SER A 60 3.90 2.16 8.94
N ILE A 61 3.84 1.14 9.79
CA ILE A 61 3.50 1.25 11.21
C ILE A 61 4.79 1.05 11.98
N HIS A 62 5.14 2.02 12.81
CA HIS A 62 6.28 1.96 13.71
C HIS A 62 5.79 1.96 15.15
N LEU A 63 5.93 0.83 15.83
CA LEU A 63 5.69 0.71 17.26
C LEU A 63 7.04 0.82 17.97
N LEU A 64 7.18 1.84 18.81
CA LEU A 64 8.40 2.12 19.57
C LEU A 64 8.12 1.84 21.05
N ASN A 65 9.00 1.07 21.66
CA ASN A 65 9.06 0.91 23.11
C ASN A 65 10.33 1.63 23.62
N GLU A 66 10.18 2.88 24.02
CA GLU A 66 11.27 3.69 24.60
C GLU A 66 11.40 3.48 26.10
N SER A 67 10.57 2.61 26.70
CA SER A 67 10.62 2.30 28.13
C SER A 67 11.76 1.33 28.46
N LEU A 68 12.00 1.15 29.76
CA LEU A 68 13.00 0.21 30.30
C LEU A 68 12.41 -1.19 30.57
N ALA A 69 11.17 -1.44 30.16
CA ALA A 69 10.52 -2.72 30.35
C ALA A 69 9.87 -3.19 29.05
N PRO A 70 9.84 -4.50 28.82
CA PRO A 70 9.15 -5.04 27.64
C PRO A 70 7.65 -4.87 27.75
N ILE A 71 6.97 -4.89 26.60
CA ILE A 71 5.53 -5.08 26.50
C ILE A 71 5.23 -6.42 25.84
N SER A 72 4.10 -7.04 26.18
CA SER A 72 3.70 -8.35 25.69
C SER A 72 2.31 -8.34 25.09
N GLU A 73 1.91 -9.46 24.45
CA GLU A 73 0.59 -9.66 23.85
C GLU A 73 0.18 -8.50 22.95
N VAL A 74 1.07 -8.09 22.09
CA VAL A 74 0.83 -6.92 21.22
C VAL A 74 -0.08 -7.33 20.07
N LYS A 75 -1.25 -6.68 19.96
CA LYS A 75 -2.21 -6.87 18.88
C LYS A 75 -2.45 -5.56 18.17
N ILE A 76 -2.22 -5.56 16.86
CA ILE A 76 -2.48 -4.43 15.98
C ILE A 76 -3.74 -4.75 15.19
N LYS A 77 -4.79 -3.99 15.42
CA LYS A 77 -6.05 -4.09 14.69
C LYS A 77 -6.11 -2.97 13.67
N LEU A 78 -6.23 -3.33 12.41
CA LEU A 78 -6.48 -2.40 11.31
C LEU A 78 -7.91 -2.57 10.81
N SER A 79 -8.53 -1.44 10.49
CA SER A 79 -9.73 -1.39 9.66
C SER A 79 -9.46 -0.47 8.46
N TYR A 80 -9.81 -0.90 7.27
CA TYR A 80 -9.59 -0.15 6.03
C TYR A 80 -10.73 -0.39 5.04
N SER A 81 -10.94 0.58 4.14
CA SER A 81 -12.03 0.53 3.18
C SER A 81 -11.84 -0.60 2.15
N ASN A 82 -12.91 -1.24 1.73
CA ASN A 82 -12.93 -2.41 0.84
C ASN A 82 -12.44 -2.12 -0.61
N PHE A 83 -12.35 -0.85 -1.02
CA PHE A 83 -11.74 -0.48 -2.29
C PHE A 83 -10.21 -0.59 -2.30
N LEU A 84 -9.62 -0.97 -1.16
CA LEU A 84 -8.22 -1.32 -1.02
C LEU A 84 -8.09 -2.83 -0.76
N THR A 85 -7.18 -3.48 -1.44
CA THR A 85 -6.79 -4.87 -1.15
C THR A 85 -5.41 -4.90 -0.55
N LEU A 86 -5.26 -5.60 0.58
CA LEU A 86 -3.95 -5.91 1.15
C LEU A 86 -3.27 -6.96 0.27
N THR A 87 -2.21 -6.57 -0.42
CA THR A 87 -1.48 -7.46 -1.34
C THR A 87 -0.30 -8.15 -0.69
N ARG A 88 0.30 -7.51 0.31
CA ARG A 88 1.44 -8.06 1.05
C ARG A 88 1.65 -7.38 2.39
N SER A 89 2.36 -8.06 3.30
CA SER A 89 2.82 -7.51 4.57
C SER A 89 4.31 -7.82 4.78
N TYR A 90 5.00 -6.95 5.53
CA TYR A 90 6.35 -7.20 6.03
C TYR A 90 6.41 -6.76 7.51
N PRO A 91 6.73 -7.65 8.46
CA PRO A 91 6.97 -9.09 8.28
C PRO A 91 5.75 -9.80 7.68
N PRO A 92 5.96 -10.99 7.04
CA PRO A 92 4.86 -11.77 6.49
C PRO A 92 3.87 -12.14 7.60
N THR A 93 2.60 -12.03 7.30
CA THR A 93 1.52 -12.42 8.20
C THR A 93 0.56 -13.35 7.48
N ILE A 94 0.01 -14.30 8.21
CA ILE A 94 -1.11 -15.07 7.72
C ILE A 94 -2.33 -14.18 7.86
N TYR A 95 -2.91 -13.83 6.73
CA TYR A 95 -4.12 -13.02 6.67
C TYR A 95 -5.32 -13.92 6.41
N PHE A 96 -6.22 -13.96 7.38
CA PHE A 96 -7.56 -14.50 7.17
C PHE A 96 -8.50 -13.30 7.06
N PRO A 97 -9.04 -12.99 5.86
CA PRO A 97 -10.08 -12.00 5.78
C PRO A 97 -11.27 -12.45 6.61
N GLU A 98 -11.67 -11.68 7.61
CA GLU A 98 -12.94 -11.91 8.27
C GLU A 98 -14.05 -11.79 7.21
N PRO A 99 -15.03 -12.71 7.19
CA PRO A 99 -16.16 -12.58 6.29
C PRO A 99 -16.81 -11.21 6.54
N ILE A 100 -17.01 -10.45 5.48
CA ILE A 100 -17.62 -9.13 5.54
C ILE A 100 -19.12 -9.35 5.77
N GLU A 101 -19.54 -9.32 7.01
CA GLU A 101 -20.94 -9.11 7.35
C GLU A 101 -21.24 -7.63 7.11
N ASP A 102 -21.96 -7.32 6.05
CA ASP A 102 -22.47 -5.97 5.70
C ASP A 102 -21.41 -4.84 5.78
N GLY A 103 -20.34 -4.88 4.97
CA GLY A 103 -19.40 -3.83 5.26
C GLY A 103 -18.50 -3.37 4.13
N GLU A 104 -18.47 -2.06 4.02
CA GLU A 104 -17.49 -1.29 3.24
C GLU A 104 -16.07 -1.35 3.84
N ILE A 105 -15.86 -2.11 4.95
CA ILE A 105 -14.64 -2.08 5.76
C ILE A 105 -14.08 -3.49 5.94
N SER A 106 -12.84 -3.67 5.53
CA SER A 106 -12.03 -4.86 5.79
C SER A 106 -11.25 -4.72 7.10
N LYS A 107 -11.04 -5.83 7.80
CA LYS A 107 -10.29 -5.87 9.06
C LYS A 107 -9.08 -6.77 8.96
N LEU A 108 -7.99 -6.39 9.63
CA LEU A 108 -6.76 -7.16 9.75
C LEU A 108 -6.28 -7.11 11.20
N ILE A 109 -5.89 -8.26 11.74
CA ILE A 109 -5.30 -8.37 13.07
C ILE A 109 -3.88 -8.95 12.90
N LEU A 110 -2.89 -8.25 13.46
CA LEU A 110 -1.51 -8.68 13.52
C LEU A 110 -1.13 -8.86 14.98
N GLU A 111 -0.55 -10.00 15.32
CA GLU A 111 -0.19 -10.32 16.70
C GLU A 111 1.31 -10.66 16.78
N PHE A 112 1.93 -10.30 17.89
CA PHE A 112 3.26 -10.78 18.27
C PHE A 112 3.42 -10.77 19.79
N ASP A 113 4.21 -11.73 20.28
CA ASP A 113 4.25 -12.01 21.71
C ASP A 113 4.88 -10.89 22.53
N LYS A 114 5.95 -10.25 22.03
CA LYS A 114 6.74 -9.32 22.81
C LYS A 114 7.42 -8.24 21.98
N LEU A 115 7.52 -7.04 22.55
CA LEU A 115 8.42 -5.98 22.11
C LEU A 115 9.34 -5.60 23.27
N ASN A 116 10.63 -5.82 23.08
CA ASN A 116 11.64 -5.59 24.12
C ASN A 116 11.73 -4.09 24.48
N GLU A 117 12.37 -3.83 25.63
CA GLU A 117 12.75 -2.48 26.03
C GLU A 117 13.65 -1.81 24.98
N ARG A 118 13.54 -0.49 24.85
CA ARG A 118 14.33 0.35 23.92
C ARG A 118 14.40 -0.21 22.50
N SER A 119 13.31 -0.81 22.05
CA SER A 119 13.23 -1.42 20.72
C SER A 119 12.11 -0.85 19.89
N LYS A 120 12.18 -1.10 18.58
CA LYS A 120 11.11 -0.75 17.64
C LYS A 120 10.73 -1.96 16.80
N LYS A 121 9.46 -2.03 16.48
CA LYS A 121 8.90 -2.94 15.47
C LYS A 121 8.37 -2.12 14.31
N GLN A 122 8.80 -2.42 13.11
CA GLN A 122 8.27 -1.84 11.88
C GLN A 122 7.45 -2.88 11.14
N ILE A 123 6.27 -2.48 10.70
CA ILE A 123 5.37 -3.29 9.90
C ILE A 123 5.00 -2.47 8.67
N ASN A 124 5.17 -3.05 7.49
CA ASN A 124 4.79 -2.43 6.23
C ASN A 124 3.65 -3.24 5.61
N LEU A 125 2.54 -2.58 5.36
CA LEU A 125 1.37 -3.15 4.72
C LEU A 125 1.19 -2.50 3.36
N HIS A 126 1.12 -3.32 2.31
CA HIS A 126 1.01 -2.85 0.95
C HIS A 126 -0.43 -3.03 0.45
N PHE A 127 -1.01 -1.94 0.01
CA PHE A 127 -2.38 -1.90 -0.50
C PHE A 127 -2.41 -1.57 -1.98
N THR A 128 -3.23 -2.29 -2.71
CA THR A 128 -3.53 -1.99 -4.11
C THR A 128 -4.99 -1.54 -4.21
N PRO A 129 -5.28 -0.44 -4.93
CA PRO A 129 -6.66 -0.06 -5.21
C PRO A 129 -7.35 -1.11 -6.08
N VAL A 130 -8.59 -1.45 -5.75
CA VAL A 130 -9.46 -2.30 -6.57
C VAL A 130 -10.38 -1.43 -7.43
N SER A 131 -10.87 -0.34 -6.85
CA SER A 131 -11.73 0.62 -7.53
C SER A 131 -11.30 2.05 -7.25
N LEU A 132 -11.58 2.94 -8.19
CA LEU A 132 -11.23 4.36 -8.14
C LEU A 132 -12.49 5.22 -7.94
N GLY A 133 -12.30 6.47 -7.57
CA GLY A 133 -13.39 7.41 -7.28
C GLY A 133 -13.99 7.23 -5.88
N ASN A 134 -13.25 6.57 -4.98
CA ASN A 134 -13.71 6.27 -3.63
C ASN A 134 -12.94 7.06 -2.57
N LYS A 135 -13.62 7.34 -1.47
CA LYS A 135 -13.04 7.95 -0.27
C LYS A 135 -13.19 7.00 0.90
N GLY A 136 -12.17 6.97 1.76
CA GLY A 136 -12.21 6.13 2.94
C GLY A 136 -11.08 6.44 3.89
N GLU A 137 -10.91 5.58 4.89
CA GLU A 137 -9.90 5.75 5.91
C GLU A 137 -9.26 4.43 6.32
N ILE A 138 -8.05 4.50 6.83
CA ILE A 138 -7.41 3.41 7.57
C ILE A 138 -7.31 3.83 9.03
N ARG A 139 -7.84 3.01 9.93
CA ARG A 139 -7.72 3.18 11.38
C ARG A 139 -6.83 2.09 11.95
N THR A 140 -5.94 2.47 12.85
CA THR A 140 -5.04 1.53 13.52
C THR A 140 -5.24 1.64 15.03
N ILE A 141 -5.50 0.51 15.68
CA ILE A 141 -5.64 0.38 17.12
C ILE A 141 -4.65 -0.68 17.58
N ILE A 142 -3.84 -0.34 18.59
CA ILE A 142 -2.88 -1.29 19.17
C ILE A 142 -3.28 -1.56 20.62
N THR A 143 -3.35 -2.83 20.98
CA THR A 143 -3.49 -3.26 22.37
C THR A 143 -2.23 -4.01 22.77
N TYR A 144 -1.79 -3.83 24.00
CA TYR A 144 -0.63 -4.52 24.57
C TYR A 144 -0.78 -4.68 26.09
N VAL A 145 -0.04 -5.60 26.67
CA VAL A 145 0.08 -5.79 28.12
C VAL A 145 1.38 -5.12 28.57
N ASN A 146 1.31 -4.25 29.56
CA ASN A 146 2.49 -3.60 30.15
C ASN A 146 3.16 -4.48 31.22
N ASN A 147 4.29 -4.04 31.76
CA ASN A 147 5.05 -4.74 32.79
C ASN A 147 4.33 -4.91 34.14
N LYS A 148 3.12 -4.40 34.29
CA LYS A 148 2.27 -4.55 35.46
C LYS A 148 1.03 -5.42 35.19
N ASP A 149 1.04 -6.15 34.10
CA ASP A 149 -0.06 -7.00 33.64
C ASP A 149 -1.37 -6.22 33.35
N PHE A 150 -1.27 -4.94 32.98
CA PHE A 150 -2.42 -4.18 32.55
C PHE A 150 -2.49 -4.09 31.02
N VAL A 151 -3.67 -4.34 30.48
CA VAL A 151 -3.95 -4.08 29.08
C VAL A 151 -4.00 -2.58 28.83
N ARG A 152 -3.33 -2.15 27.77
CA ARG A 152 -3.28 -0.76 27.30
C ARG A 152 -3.70 -0.67 25.85
N VAL A 153 -4.27 0.45 25.49
CA VAL A 153 -4.73 0.74 24.12
C VAL A 153 -4.07 2.02 23.61
N LEU A 154 -3.53 1.94 22.42
CA LEU A 154 -3.04 3.09 21.65
C LEU A 154 -3.90 3.22 20.39
N ASN A 155 -4.44 4.40 20.17
CA ASN A 155 -5.15 4.73 18.95
C ASN A 155 -4.27 5.67 18.11
N SER A 156 -4.25 5.46 16.81
CA SER A 156 -3.69 6.43 15.88
C SER A 156 -4.77 7.33 15.30
N ASP A 157 -4.38 8.50 14.83
CA ASP A 157 -5.25 9.29 13.98
C ASP A 157 -5.59 8.50 12.71
N PRO A 158 -6.83 8.58 12.20
CA PRO A 158 -7.20 7.90 10.98
C PRO A 158 -6.45 8.48 9.79
N VAL A 159 -5.98 7.61 8.89
CA VAL A 159 -5.39 8.00 7.61
C VAL A 159 -6.51 8.10 6.59
N ASN A 160 -6.82 9.32 6.17
CA ASN A 160 -7.80 9.56 5.11
C ASN A 160 -7.20 9.21 3.75
N ILE A 161 -7.95 8.46 2.94
CA ILE A 161 -7.57 8.05 1.60
C ILE A 161 -8.63 8.53 0.63
N MET A 162 -8.18 9.16 -0.43
CA MET A 162 -9.01 9.55 -1.56
C MET A 162 -8.35 9.03 -2.83
N LEU A 163 -9.11 8.22 -3.57
CA LEU A 163 -8.68 7.66 -4.84
C LEU A 163 -9.53 8.27 -5.94
N ASP A 164 -9.01 9.29 -6.58
CA ASP A 164 -9.72 9.97 -7.64
C ASP A 164 -9.67 9.16 -8.94
N LYS A 165 -10.75 9.27 -9.72
CA LYS A 165 -10.78 8.75 -11.07
C LYS A 165 -9.99 9.70 -11.96
N ILE A 166 -8.87 9.22 -12.47
CA ILE A 166 -7.99 10.02 -13.31
C ILE A 166 -8.57 10.17 -14.71
N THR A 167 -8.67 11.39 -15.18
CA THR A 167 -9.05 11.72 -16.55
C THR A 167 -7.91 12.38 -17.27
N ILE A 168 -7.35 11.68 -18.25
CA ILE A 168 -6.23 12.19 -19.03
C ILE A 168 -6.75 12.91 -20.29
N TYR A 169 -6.13 14.01 -20.64
CA TYR A 169 -6.26 14.62 -21.95
C TYR A 169 -4.94 14.46 -22.74
N PRO A 170 -5.04 14.25 -24.07
CA PRO A 170 -3.88 14.03 -24.90
C PRO A 170 -3.01 15.29 -24.99
N LYS A 171 -1.69 15.11 -24.92
CA LYS A 171 -0.74 16.21 -25.05
C LYS A 171 0.35 15.82 -26.03
N ILE A 172 0.52 16.62 -27.08
CA ILE A 172 1.53 16.39 -28.11
C ILE A 172 2.87 16.93 -27.62
N ILE A 173 3.88 16.07 -27.61
CA ILE A 173 5.26 16.43 -27.31
C ILE A 173 6.22 15.84 -28.37
N PRO A 174 7.35 16.48 -28.66
CA PRO A 174 8.38 15.87 -29.51
C PRO A 174 9.03 14.67 -28.78
N SER A 175 9.42 13.66 -29.55
CA SER A 175 10.05 12.45 -28.99
C SER A 175 11.36 12.74 -28.22
N SER A 176 12.10 13.78 -28.62
CA SER A 176 13.30 14.24 -27.91
C SER A 176 13.00 14.67 -26.47
N TYR A 177 11.82 15.19 -26.20
CA TYR A 177 11.42 15.66 -24.87
C TYR A 177 11.23 14.52 -23.85
N VAL A 178 10.99 13.30 -24.30
CA VAL A 178 10.80 12.13 -23.41
C VAL A 178 11.99 11.95 -22.46
N ARG A 179 13.19 12.09 -22.99
CA ARG A 179 14.40 11.96 -22.17
C ARG A 179 14.51 13.06 -21.13
N GLU A 180 14.28 14.30 -21.52
CA GLU A 180 14.29 15.45 -20.61
C GLU A 180 13.24 15.30 -19.53
N PHE A 181 12.00 14.95 -19.92
CA PHE A 181 10.90 14.74 -18.99
C PHE A 181 11.22 13.69 -17.93
N SER A 182 11.80 12.55 -18.33
CA SER A 182 12.16 11.48 -17.41
C SER A 182 13.28 11.83 -16.42
N GLN A 183 14.05 12.90 -16.71
CA GLN A 183 15.18 13.37 -15.90
C GLN A 183 14.84 14.59 -15.03
N ILE A 184 13.64 15.17 -15.16
CA ILE A 184 13.20 16.28 -14.32
C ILE A 184 13.28 15.88 -12.83
N PRO A 185 13.91 16.70 -11.97
CA PRO A 185 13.98 16.42 -10.54
C PRO A 185 12.58 16.25 -9.91
N GLY A 186 12.45 15.26 -9.04
CA GLY A 186 11.19 14.98 -8.36
C GLY A 186 10.22 14.08 -9.13
N MET A 187 10.54 13.66 -10.35
CA MET A 187 9.74 12.67 -11.06
C MET A 187 9.68 11.35 -10.32
N LYS A 188 8.49 10.80 -10.25
CA LYS A 188 8.18 9.49 -9.67
C LYS A 188 7.98 8.48 -10.78
N ARG A 189 8.22 7.22 -10.45
CA ARG A 189 8.04 6.10 -11.36
C ARG A 189 7.21 5.02 -10.69
N ALA A 190 6.28 4.46 -11.45
CA ALA A 190 5.50 3.29 -11.02
C ALA A 190 5.43 2.29 -12.17
N ILE A 191 5.42 1.02 -11.84
CA ILE A 191 5.38 -0.07 -12.83
C ILE A 191 4.26 -1.03 -12.44
N LYS A 192 3.51 -1.48 -13.44
CA LYS A 192 2.65 -2.66 -13.37
C LYS A 192 3.18 -3.72 -14.33
N SER A 193 3.36 -4.93 -13.83
CA SER A 193 3.90 -6.05 -14.59
C SER A 193 2.94 -7.23 -14.50
N ILE A 194 2.38 -7.64 -15.62
CA ILE A 194 1.33 -8.66 -15.72
C ILE A 194 1.91 -9.86 -16.42
N GLY A 195 1.91 -11.01 -15.76
CA GLY A 195 2.21 -12.31 -16.34
C GLY A 195 0.94 -12.95 -16.90
N ILE A 196 1.05 -13.69 -18.00
CA ILE A 196 -0.08 -14.28 -18.69
C ILE A 196 0.19 -15.74 -18.99
N GLY A 197 -0.73 -16.59 -18.55
CA GLY A 197 -0.71 -18.03 -18.79
C GLY A 197 0.47 -18.77 -18.13
N THR A 198 0.56 -20.06 -18.40
CA THR A 198 1.62 -20.92 -17.88
C THR A 198 2.80 -21.05 -18.83
N GLN A 199 2.62 -20.69 -20.10
CA GLN A 199 3.63 -20.83 -21.15
C GLN A 199 4.15 -19.49 -21.69
N GLY A 200 3.69 -18.38 -21.12
CA GLY A 200 4.00 -17.05 -21.58
C GLY A 200 3.09 -16.54 -22.71
N ILE A 201 3.52 -15.48 -23.36
CA ILE A 201 2.77 -14.81 -24.43
C ILE A 201 3.09 -15.51 -25.75
N ASN A 202 2.13 -16.24 -26.30
CA ASN A 202 2.29 -16.96 -27.58
C ASN A 202 2.23 -16.02 -28.80
N ASP A 203 1.45 -14.93 -28.70
CA ASP A 203 1.29 -13.95 -29.77
C ASP A 203 1.57 -12.52 -29.24
N PRO A 204 2.83 -12.08 -29.20
CA PRO A 204 3.18 -10.75 -28.73
C PRO A 204 2.53 -9.61 -29.54
N ASP A 205 2.23 -9.82 -30.82
CA ASP A 205 1.59 -8.82 -31.66
C ASP A 205 0.16 -8.56 -31.23
N LEU A 206 -0.58 -9.59 -30.87
CA LEU A 206 -1.93 -9.48 -30.36
C LEU A 206 -1.96 -8.63 -29.08
N TYR A 207 -1.12 -8.95 -28.11
CA TYR A 207 -1.04 -8.20 -26.84
C TYR A 207 -0.54 -6.77 -27.04
N PHE A 208 0.37 -6.55 -27.98
CA PHE A 208 0.86 -5.23 -28.32
C PHE A 208 -0.25 -4.34 -28.89
N ASN A 209 -1.06 -4.87 -29.81
CA ASN A 209 -2.20 -4.16 -30.38
C ASN A 209 -3.29 -3.89 -29.33
N LEU A 210 -3.52 -4.80 -28.39
CA LEU A 210 -4.46 -4.60 -27.30
C LEU A 210 -3.99 -3.50 -26.35
N LEU A 211 -2.72 -3.50 -26.00
CA LEU A 211 -2.13 -2.48 -25.14
C LEU A 211 -2.22 -1.09 -25.79
N GLU A 212 -1.98 -1.00 -27.09
CA GLU A 212 -2.19 0.23 -27.87
C GLU A 212 -3.65 0.72 -27.78
N GLN A 213 -4.62 -0.19 -27.95
CA GLN A 213 -6.04 0.15 -27.84
C GLN A 213 -6.42 0.67 -26.45
N VAL A 214 -5.90 0.07 -25.38
CA VAL A 214 -6.12 0.54 -24.00
C VAL A 214 -5.60 1.97 -23.83
N PHE A 215 -4.40 2.25 -24.33
CA PHE A 215 -3.80 3.58 -24.21
C PHE A 215 -4.59 4.64 -25.01
N LEU A 216 -4.99 4.32 -26.21
CA LEU A 216 -5.81 5.22 -27.04
C LEU A 216 -7.19 5.49 -26.43
N LYS A 217 -7.86 4.46 -25.90
CA LYS A 217 -9.16 4.60 -25.24
C LYS A 217 -9.07 5.52 -24.01
N ASN A 218 -7.93 5.52 -23.32
CA ASN A 218 -7.66 6.40 -22.18
C ASN A 218 -7.12 7.78 -22.59
N SER A 219 -7.36 8.20 -23.83
CA SER A 219 -7.03 9.53 -24.34
C SER A 219 -5.54 9.92 -24.25
N LEU A 220 -4.65 8.93 -24.26
CA LEU A 220 -3.24 9.18 -24.33
C LEU A 220 -2.80 9.50 -25.76
N GLN A 221 -1.86 10.43 -25.92
CA GLN A 221 -1.27 10.79 -27.21
C GLN A 221 -0.05 9.93 -27.50
N LEU A 222 -0.04 9.25 -28.64
CA LEU A 222 1.12 8.50 -29.11
C LEU A 222 2.28 9.46 -29.38
N ILE A 223 3.45 9.18 -28.81
CA ILE A 223 4.72 9.85 -29.11
C ILE A 223 5.46 9.07 -30.20
N THR A 224 5.69 7.79 -29.93
CA THR A 224 6.37 6.86 -30.84
C THR A 224 6.06 5.42 -30.47
N LYS A 225 6.25 4.51 -31.42
CA LYS A 225 6.16 3.07 -31.20
C LYS A 225 7.30 2.33 -31.89
N ASP A 226 7.76 1.27 -31.27
CA ASP A 226 8.74 0.34 -31.81
C ASP A 226 8.07 -1.04 -31.94
N PRO A 227 7.56 -1.39 -33.13
CA PRO A 227 6.87 -2.67 -33.33
C PRO A 227 7.81 -3.89 -33.23
N GLU A 228 9.11 -3.74 -33.48
CA GLU A 228 10.06 -4.85 -33.37
C GLU A 228 10.30 -5.21 -31.90
N LYS A 229 10.50 -4.19 -31.05
CA LYS A 229 10.70 -4.39 -29.60
C LYS A 229 9.40 -4.43 -28.82
N LYS A 230 8.24 -4.24 -29.47
CA LYS A 230 6.92 -4.19 -28.85
C LYS A 230 6.83 -3.14 -27.73
N ILE A 231 7.32 -1.94 -28.03
CA ILE A 231 7.33 -0.83 -27.06
C ILE A 231 6.49 0.35 -27.59
N LEU A 232 5.68 0.91 -26.71
CA LEU A 232 4.80 2.05 -26.94
C LEU A 232 5.16 3.19 -25.99
N TRP A 233 5.24 4.43 -26.50
CA TRP A 233 5.40 5.63 -25.68
C TRP A 233 4.22 6.57 -25.89
N TYR A 234 3.55 6.89 -24.82
CA TYR A 234 2.37 7.74 -24.80
C TYR A 234 2.50 8.86 -23.79
N PHE A 235 1.85 9.99 -24.06
CA PHE A 235 1.89 11.15 -23.18
C PHE A 235 0.51 11.76 -23.03
N GLY A 236 0.27 12.34 -21.85
CA GLY A 236 -0.95 13.07 -21.54
C GLY A 236 -0.78 13.92 -20.30
N SER A 237 -1.81 14.61 -19.93
CA SER A 237 -1.88 15.35 -18.67
C SER A 237 -3.18 15.03 -17.96
N ASP A 238 -3.14 14.91 -16.65
CA ASP A 238 -4.34 14.77 -15.85
C ASP A 238 -5.17 16.07 -15.90
N LEU A 239 -6.47 15.94 -16.10
CA LEU A 239 -7.37 17.07 -16.28
C LEU A 239 -7.47 17.93 -15.00
N GLU A 240 -7.43 17.30 -13.85
CA GLU A 240 -7.66 17.93 -12.56
C GLU A 240 -6.37 18.56 -12.00
N SER A 241 -5.32 17.75 -11.83
CA SER A 241 -4.05 18.21 -11.24
C SER A 241 -3.16 18.96 -12.23
N ARG A 242 -3.40 18.82 -13.53
CA ARG A 242 -2.54 19.32 -14.62
C ARG A 242 -1.15 18.70 -14.64
N ASP A 243 -0.96 17.59 -13.91
CA ASP A 243 0.30 16.86 -13.91
C ASP A 243 0.47 16.08 -15.21
N ASP A 244 1.64 16.23 -15.81
CA ASP A 244 2.01 15.48 -17.00
C ASP A 244 2.36 14.03 -16.65
N VAL A 245 1.94 13.12 -17.53
CA VAL A 245 2.12 11.69 -17.39
C VAL A 245 2.71 11.09 -18.66
N LEU A 246 3.85 10.44 -18.53
CA LEU A 246 4.44 9.61 -19.57
C LEU A 246 4.12 8.14 -19.25
N ILE A 247 3.55 7.42 -20.22
CA ILE A 247 3.28 5.99 -20.10
C ILE A 247 4.09 5.25 -21.16
N ILE A 248 4.79 4.23 -20.72
CA ILE A 248 5.55 3.32 -21.60
C ILE A 248 4.96 1.93 -21.42
N GLY A 249 4.46 1.35 -22.48
CA GLY A 249 4.00 -0.03 -22.51
C GLY A 249 4.99 -0.92 -23.26
N GLN A 250 5.21 -2.12 -22.74
CA GLN A 250 6.07 -3.11 -23.37
C GLN A 250 5.44 -4.51 -23.27
N VAL A 251 5.52 -5.25 -24.37
CA VAL A 251 5.18 -6.68 -24.39
C VAL A 251 6.48 -7.45 -24.58
N ALA A 252 6.85 -8.22 -23.56
CA ALA A 252 7.96 -9.17 -23.61
C ALA A 252 7.42 -10.59 -23.87
N SER A 253 8.30 -11.56 -24.05
CA SER A 253 7.92 -12.96 -24.30
C SER A 253 7.05 -13.58 -23.20
N ASN A 254 7.00 -12.99 -22.04
CA ASN A 254 6.43 -13.58 -20.85
C ASN A 254 5.54 -12.63 -20.02
N LYS A 255 5.50 -11.36 -20.36
CA LYS A 255 4.78 -10.36 -19.58
C LYS A 255 4.44 -9.11 -20.38
N VAL A 256 3.43 -8.41 -19.90
CA VAL A 256 3.10 -7.04 -20.30
C VAL A 256 3.50 -6.11 -19.18
N GLU A 257 4.26 -5.07 -19.49
CA GLU A 257 4.67 -4.04 -18.54
C GLU A 257 4.11 -2.67 -18.92
N MET A 258 3.68 -1.93 -17.92
CA MET A 258 3.26 -0.55 -18.03
C MET A 258 4.06 0.28 -17.04
N LEU A 259 4.97 1.11 -17.53
CA LEU A 259 5.75 2.06 -16.73
C LEU A 259 5.12 3.45 -16.84
N GLY A 260 4.82 4.05 -15.72
CA GLY A 260 4.36 5.43 -15.63
C GLY A 260 5.42 6.34 -15.01
N ILE A 261 5.52 7.57 -15.50
CA ILE A 261 6.39 8.63 -14.97
C ILE A 261 5.57 9.93 -14.84
N SER A 262 5.53 10.51 -13.64
CA SER A 262 4.88 11.80 -13.36
C SER A 262 5.45 12.41 -12.07
N LYS A 263 5.21 13.69 -11.83
CA LYS A 263 5.50 14.31 -10.52
C LYS A 263 4.56 13.77 -9.43
N ASN A 264 3.31 13.54 -9.78
CA ASN A 264 2.27 13.11 -8.85
C ASN A 264 2.17 11.58 -8.81
N HIS A 265 2.63 11.00 -7.70
CA HIS A 265 2.62 9.55 -7.53
C HIS A 265 1.21 8.97 -7.37
N TYR A 266 0.28 9.73 -6.82
CA TYR A 266 -1.13 9.30 -6.69
C TYR A 266 -1.80 9.17 -8.05
N VAL A 267 -1.57 10.12 -8.94
CA VAL A 267 -2.01 10.05 -10.34
C VAL A 267 -1.46 8.79 -11.02
N LEU A 268 -0.17 8.50 -10.83
CA LEU A 268 0.46 7.32 -11.42
C LEU A 268 -0.19 6.02 -10.94
N ILE A 269 -0.36 5.84 -9.63
CA ILE A 269 -0.93 4.61 -9.07
C ILE A 269 -2.36 4.40 -9.57
N SER A 270 -3.18 5.44 -9.49
CA SER A 270 -4.57 5.37 -9.93
C SER A 270 -4.67 5.09 -11.42
N PHE A 271 -3.89 5.81 -12.23
CA PHE A 271 -3.94 5.65 -13.68
C PHE A 271 -3.42 4.29 -14.16
N LEU A 272 -2.26 3.84 -13.64
CA LEU A 272 -1.74 2.51 -13.97
C LEU A 272 -2.67 1.38 -13.50
N THR A 273 -3.35 1.57 -12.36
CA THR A 273 -4.36 0.61 -11.90
C THR A 273 -5.53 0.54 -12.90
N SER A 274 -6.02 1.70 -13.37
CA SER A 274 -7.08 1.76 -14.38
C SER A 274 -6.66 1.06 -15.68
N LEU A 275 -5.48 1.41 -16.21
CA LEU A 275 -4.94 0.80 -17.45
C LEU A 275 -4.75 -0.70 -17.31
N SER A 276 -4.21 -1.15 -16.17
CA SER A 276 -3.98 -2.57 -15.89
C SER A 276 -5.29 -3.36 -15.83
N ASN A 277 -6.30 -2.83 -15.13
CA ASN A 277 -7.59 -3.49 -15.01
C ASN A 277 -8.30 -3.54 -16.37
N GLU A 278 -8.29 -2.46 -17.12
CA GLU A 278 -8.90 -2.42 -18.44
C GLU A 278 -8.20 -3.37 -19.42
N PHE A 279 -6.88 -3.47 -19.36
CA PHE A 279 -6.14 -4.44 -20.16
C PHE A 279 -6.52 -5.88 -19.79
N LYS A 280 -6.62 -6.20 -18.50
CA LYS A 280 -7.06 -7.51 -18.01
C LYS A 280 -8.49 -7.84 -18.49
N GLU A 281 -9.40 -6.87 -18.43
CA GLU A 281 -10.76 -7.02 -18.95
C GLU A 281 -10.77 -7.30 -20.47
N PHE A 282 -9.94 -6.60 -21.24
CA PHE A 282 -9.90 -6.77 -22.70
C PHE A 282 -9.43 -8.18 -23.09
N ILE A 283 -8.40 -8.72 -22.43
CA ILE A 283 -7.91 -10.07 -22.73
C ILE A 283 -8.91 -11.17 -22.35
N LEU A 284 -9.74 -10.92 -21.33
CA LEU A 284 -10.84 -11.81 -20.93
C LEU A 284 -12.03 -11.73 -21.89
N ILE A 285 -12.52 -10.53 -22.20
CA ILE A 285 -13.67 -10.32 -23.09
C ILE A 285 -13.40 -10.87 -24.49
N ARG A 286 -12.15 -10.83 -24.93
CA ARG A 286 -11.74 -11.39 -26.24
C ARG A 286 -11.35 -12.86 -26.19
N GLU A 287 -11.58 -13.54 -25.06
CA GLU A 287 -11.30 -14.95 -24.85
C GLU A 287 -9.83 -15.34 -25.17
N ILE A 288 -8.90 -14.36 -25.04
CA ILE A 288 -7.46 -14.62 -25.23
C ILE A 288 -6.93 -15.41 -24.04
N VAL A 289 -7.49 -15.15 -22.86
CA VAL A 289 -7.28 -15.89 -21.63
C VAL A 289 -8.65 -16.33 -21.12
N ASN A 290 -8.79 -17.61 -20.84
CA ASN A 290 -10.08 -18.19 -20.47
C ASN A 290 -10.47 -17.95 -19.00
N ASN A 291 -9.48 -17.68 -18.16
CA ASN A 291 -9.71 -17.53 -16.72
C ASN A 291 -8.84 -16.38 -16.14
N LEU A 292 -9.40 -15.62 -15.20
CA LEU A 292 -8.65 -14.64 -14.40
C LEU A 292 -7.45 -15.26 -13.67
N ASP A 293 -7.54 -16.54 -13.35
CA ASP A 293 -6.46 -17.27 -12.69
C ASP A 293 -5.19 -17.43 -13.57
N ASP A 294 -5.32 -17.24 -14.89
CA ASP A 294 -4.20 -17.22 -15.81
C ASP A 294 -3.48 -15.87 -15.87
N ILE A 295 -4.02 -14.87 -15.19
CA ILE A 295 -3.44 -13.52 -15.10
C ILE A 295 -2.88 -13.33 -13.70
N HIS A 296 -1.60 -13.00 -13.59
CA HIS A 296 -0.95 -12.83 -12.30
C HIS A 296 -0.02 -11.61 -12.27
N ASP A 297 0.10 -10.99 -11.11
CA ASP A 297 1.01 -9.89 -10.91
C ASP A 297 2.43 -10.42 -10.65
N LEU A 298 3.39 -9.94 -11.43
CA LEU A 298 4.80 -10.35 -11.35
C LEU A 298 5.60 -9.48 -10.37
N GLU A 299 5.07 -9.30 -9.19
CA GLU A 299 5.73 -8.52 -8.14
C GLU A 299 5.96 -9.36 -6.88
N CYS A 300 7.11 -9.18 -6.27
CA CYS A 300 7.42 -9.82 -5.00
C CYS A 300 6.49 -9.31 -3.90
N LYS A 301 5.77 -10.22 -3.24
CA LYS A 301 4.85 -9.91 -2.13
C LYS A 301 5.54 -9.26 -0.92
N TYR A 302 6.86 -9.41 -0.80
CA TYR A 302 7.63 -8.90 0.33
C TYR A 302 8.28 -7.54 0.06
N CYS A 303 8.95 -7.37 -1.10
CA CYS A 303 9.70 -6.15 -1.37
C CYS A 303 9.23 -5.37 -2.59
N GLY A 304 8.23 -5.86 -3.35
CA GLY A 304 7.71 -5.20 -4.54
C GLY A 304 8.64 -5.20 -5.74
N ALA A 305 9.74 -5.95 -5.69
CA ALA A 305 10.58 -6.11 -6.87
C ALA A 305 9.87 -6.96 -7.93
N ILE A 306 10.11 -6.65 -9.19
CA ILE A 306 9.62 -7.47 -10.29
C ILE A 306 10.26 -8.84 -10.19
N LEU A 307 9.41 -9.86 -10.26
CA LEU A 307 9.83 -11.25 -10.21
C LEU A 307 10.22 -11.75 -11.60
N PRO A 308 11.10 -12.78 -11.67
CA PRO A 308 11.29 -13.48 -12.92
C PRO A 308 9.98 -14.13 -13.39
N TYR A 309 9.93 -14.49 -14.64
CA TYR A 309 8.79 -15.16 -15.23
C TYR A 309 8.49 -16.51 -14.57
N PHE A 310 7.19 -16.79 -14.41
CA PHE A 310 6.70 -18.04 -13.86
C PHE A 310 5.92 -18.83 -14.88
N THR A 311 6.15 -20.12 -14.85
CA THR A 311 5.50 -21.04 -15.75
C THR A 311 4.25 -21.67 -15.18
N LYS A 312 4.06 -21.65 -13.84
CA LYS A 312 2.93 -22.31 -13.19
C LYS A 312 2.44 -21.56 -11.96
N LYS A 313 1.11 -21.46 -11.84
CA LYS A 313 0.45 -21.12 -10.58
C LYS A 313 0.79 -22.17 -9.52
N GLY A 314 1.10 -21.73 -8.30
CA GLY A 314 1.52 -22.60 -7.21
C GLY A 314 3.02 -22.90 -7.17
N GLU A 315 3.82 -22.39 -8.12
CA GLU A 315 5.27 -22.52 -8.10
C GLU A 315 5.89 -21.66 -6.99
N GLU A 316 6.86 -22.25 -6.28
CA GLU A 316 7.63 -21.54 -5.28
C GLU A 316 8.81 -20.83 -5.93
N ILE A 317 8.95 -19.55 -5.65
CA ILE A 317 10.00 -18.73 -6.25
C ILE A 317 10.71 -17.86 -5.24
N GLN A 318 12.03 -17.77 -5.43
CA GLN A 318 12.88 -16.88 -4.66
C GLN A 318 13.05 -15.53 -5.35
N CYS A 319 12.70 -14.47 -4.65
CA CYS A 319 12.92 -13.11 -5.14
C CYS A 319 14.42 -12.79 -5.24
N SER A 320 14.87 -12.32 -6.41
CA SER A 320 16.27 -11.98 -6.65
C SER A 320 16.77 -10.84 -5.74
N LYS A 321 15.87 -9.93 -5.32
CA LYS A 321 16.21 -8.75 -4.52
C LYS A 321 16.22 -9.02 -3.02
N CYS A 322 15.12 -9.55 -2.46
CA CYS A 322 15.01 -9.77 -1.02
C CYS A 322 15.30 -11.20 -0.59
N LYS A 323 15.50 -12.12 -1.54
CA LYS A 323 15.79 -13.54 -1.32
C LYS A 323 14.68 -14.33 -0.61
N TYR A 324 13.51 -13.72 -0.39
CA TYR A 324 12.35 -14.43 0.15
C TYR A 324 11.75 -15.38 -0.90
N GLU A 325 11.36 -16.54 -0.43
CA GLU A 325 10.60 -17.53 -1.20
C GLU A 325 9.11 -17.23 -1.08
N GLN A 326 8.38 -17.32 -2.17
CA GLN A 326 6.95 -17.08 -2.22
C GLN A 326 6.28 -17.99 -3.23
N ILE A 327 5.04 -18.35 -2.96
CA ILE A 327 4.20 -19.08 -3.88
C ILE A 327 3.39 -18.07 -4.69
N ILE A 328 3.27 -18.31 -6.00
CA ILE A 328 2.46 -17.51 -6.91
C ILE A 328 1.04 -18.06 -6.94
N TRP A 329 0.10 -17.19 -6.64
CA TRP A 329 -1.32 -17.53 -6.59
C TRP A 329 -2.08 -16.91 -7.75
#